data_9fe9d890e290a145d6be7a19d9235e3a
#
_entry.id   9fe9d890e290a145d6be7a19d9235e3a
#
_cell.length_a   1.000
_cell.length_b   1.000
_cell.length_c   1.000
_cell.angle_alpha   90.00
_cell.angle_beta   90.00
_cell.angle_gamma   90.00
#
_symmetry.space_group_name_H-M   'P 1'
#
loop_
_entity.id
_entity.type
_entity.pdbx_description
1 polymer ?
#
loop_
_entity_poly.entity_id
_entity_poly.type
_entity_poly.pdbx_seq_one_letter_code
_entity_poly.pdbx_strand_id
1 'polypeptide(L)'
;MQIHYLEIVTKEVDAVCAAYASANGVQFGDPDAGLGNARTAALAGGGLVGVRAPLRETEEPVIRPYWLVKDIVAAVAAAVQAGGEVAHPPMEIPGHGRFAIYIQGGNDHGLWQL
;
A
#
# COMPACT_ATOMS: atom_id res chain seq x y z
N MET A 1 -9.85 -9.17 9.35
CA MET A 1 -9.22 -8.22 8.39
C MET A 1 -7.80 -7.91 8.86
N GLN A 2 -6.84 -7.92 7.94
CA GLN A 2 -5.43 -7.68 8.24
C GLN A 2 -4.84 -6.76 7.18
N ILE A 3 -4.10 -5.73 7.60
CA ILE A 3 -3.32 -4.90 6.68
C ILE A 3 -2.06 -5.68 6.31
N HIS A 4 -1.85 -5.90 5.00
CA HIS A 4 -0.63 -6.50 4.50
C HIS A 4 0.41 -5.45 4.11
N TYR A 5 -0.02 -4.34 3.55
CA TYR A 5 0.85 -3.26 3.12
C TYR A 5 0.23 -1.92 3.49
N LEU A 6 0.99 -1.08 4.18
CA LEU A 6 0.58 0.30 4.45
C LEU A 6 1.46 1.21 3.61
N GLU A 7 0.86 1.85 2.62
CA GLU A 7 1.58 2.72 1.70
C GLU A 7 1.52 4.17 2.16
N ILE A 8 2.69 4.80 2.25
CA ILE A 8 2.80 6.23 2.55
C ILE A 8 3.45 6.91 1.35
N VAL A 9 2.73 7.81 0.71
CA VAL A 9 3.23 8.61 -0.41
C VAL A 9 3.59 9.99 0.11
N THR A 10 4.84 10.39 -0.08
CA THR A 10 5.35 11.68 0.41
C THR A 10 6.55 12.13 -0.42
N LYS A 11 6.73 13.43 -0.57
CA LYS A 11 7.94 13.99 -1.18
C LYS A 11 9.15 13.93 -0.24
N GLU A 12 8.93 13.63 1.04
CA GLU A 12 9.97 13.64 2.08
C GLU A 12 10.27 12.21 2.56
N VAL A 13 10.55 11.30 1.64
CA VAL A 13 10.71 9.86 1.90
C VAL A 13 11.74 9.60 3.01
N ASP A 14 12.95 10.14 2.88
CA ASP A 14 14.03 9.84 3.84
C ASP A 14 13.74 10.42 5.22
N ALA A 15 13.16 11.63 5.28
CA ALA A 15 12.78 12.25 6.55
C ALA A 15 11.68 11.48 7.26
N VAL A 16 10.67 10.99 6.51
CA VAL A 16 9.58 10.20 7.08
C VAL A 16 10.09 8.84 7.56
N CYS A 17 10.94 8.18 6.77
CA CYS A 17 11.58 6.92 7.19
C CYS A 17 12.40 7.11 8.47
N ALA A 18 13.18 8.17 8.56
CA ALA A 18 13.98 8.47 9.75
C ALA A 18 13.11 8.72 10.98
N ALA A 19 11.99 9.43 10.81
CA ALA A 19 11.05 9.70 11.90
C ALA A 19 10.39 8.41 12.41
N TYR A 20 9.92 7.55 11.51
CA TYR A 20 9.35 6.25 11.90
C TYR A 20 10.38 5.34 12.54
N ALA A 21 11.59 5.29 11.99
CA ALA A 21 12.67 4.48 12.55
C ALA A 21 13.00 4.89 13.98
N SER A 22 13.12 6.19 14.22
CA SER A 22 13.44 6.74 15.53
C SER A 22 12.31 6.51 16.54
N ALA A 23 11.05 6.74 16.13
CA ALA A 23 9.89 6.64 17.02
C ALA A 23 9.51 5.19 17.34
N ASN A 24 9.79 4.25 16.44
CA ASN A 24 9.28 2.88 16.53
C ASN A 24 10.38 1.81 16.60
N GLY A 25 11.65 2.18 16.55
CA GLY A 25 12.75 1.22 16.62
C GLY A 25 12.81 0.26 15.43
N VAL A 26 12.38 0.71 14.25
CA VAL A 26 12.40 -0.10 13.03
C VAL A 26 13.45 0.40 12.06
N GLN A 27 13.83 -0.42 11.08
CA GLN A 27 14.76 -0.03 10.03
C GLN A 27 14.06 -0.15 8.67
N PHE A 28 14.20 0.89 7.85
CA PHE A 28 13.72 0.88 6.48
C PHE A 28 14.84 0.42 5.54
N GLY A 29 14.50 -0.50 4.63
CA GLY A 29 15.42 -0.96 3.61
C GLY A 29 15.62 0.03 2.48
N ASP A 30 16.39 -0.39 1.48
CA ASP A 30 16.61 0.35 0.25
C ASP A 30 15.34 0.40 -0.60
N PRO A 31 15.22 1.36 -1.54
CA PRO A 31 14.07 1.41 -2.45
C PRO A 31 13.84 0.09 -3.18
N ASP A 32 12.57 -0.35 -3.21
CA ASP A 32 12.14 -1.57 -3.89
C ASP A 32 11.47 -1.18 -5.21
N ALA A 33 12.09 -1.52 -6.33
CA ALA A 33 11.58 -1.18 -7.66
C ALA A 33 10.19 -1.78 -7.93
N GLY A 34 9.89 -2.95 -7.37
CA GLY A 34 8.58 -3.59 -7.52
C GLY A 34 7.45 -2.87 -6.79
N LEU A 35 7.79 -2.03 -5.82
CA LEU A 35 6.85 -1.28 -4.99
C LEU A 35 6.92 0.24 -5.25
N GLY A 36 7.21 0.64 -6.47
CA GLY A 36 7.32 2.05 -6.83
C GLY A 36 8.49 2.76 -6.15
N ASN A 37 9.58 2.05 -5.90
CA ASN A 37 10.76 2.51 -5.17
C ASN A 37 10.48 2.83 -3.70
N ALA A 38 9.48 2.20 -3.10
CA ALA A 38 9.22 2.36 -1.67
C ALA A 38 10.36 1.76 -0.84
N ARG A 39 10.71 2.46 0.23
CA ARG A 39 11.52 1.92 1.29
C ARG A 39 10.59 1.28 2.31
N THR A 40 10.87 0.05 2.71
CA THR A 40 9.94 -0.73 3.54
C THR A 40 10.52 -1.10 4.88
N ALA A 41 9.63 -1.28 5.85
CA ALA A 41 9.92 -1.86 7.15
C ALA A 41 8.82 -2.85 7.52
N ALA A 42 9.17 -3.87 8.31
CA ALA A 42 8.22 -4.87 8.75
C ALA A 42 7.24 -4.30 9.78
N LEU A 43 5.96 -4.63 9.62
CA LEU A 43 4.94 -4.39 10.64
C LEU A 43 4.92 -5.53 11.65
N ALA A 44 4.64 -5.22 12.92
CA ALA A 44 4.40 -6.25 13.92
C ALA A 44 3.20 -7.09 13.50
N GLY A 45 3.32 -8.41 13.61
CA GLY A 45 2.25 -9.33 13.24
C GLY A 45 2.18 -9.68 11.75
N GLY A 46 3.09 -9.16 10.94
CA GLY A 46 3.19 -9.43 9.50
C GLY A 46 2.79 -8.25 8.65
N GLY A 47 3.25 -8.26 7.40
CA GLY A 47 3.06 -7.16 6.47
C GLY A 47 4.17 -6.12 6.53
N LEU A 48 4.03 -5.08 5.71
CA LEU A 48 5.04 -4.04 5.53
C LEU A 48 4.41 -2.65 5.57
N VAL A 49 5.18 -1.67 6.05
CA VAL A 49 4.95 -0.26 5.73
C VAL A 49 5.94 0.14 4.65
N GLY A 50 5.47 0.83 3.62
CA GLY A 50 6.31 1.32 2.53
C GLY A 50 6.15 2.82 2.35
N VAL A 51 7.28 3.51 2.25
CA VAL A 51 7.31 4.97 2.06
C VAL A 51 7.95 5.25 0.71
N ARG A 52 7.22 5.94 -0.17
CA ARG A 52 7.70 6.27 -1.51
C ARG A 52 7.35 7.70 -1.92
N ALA A 53 8.13 8.20 -2.87
CA ALA A 53 7.82 9.47 -3.52
C ALA A 53 6.63 9.32 -4.48
N PRO A 54 5.91 10.41 -4.79
CA PRO A 54 4.91 10.41 -5.85
C PRO A 54 5.49 9.92 -7.17
N LEU A 55 4.73 9.10 -7.89
CA LEU A 55 5.15 8.57 -9.20
C LEU A 55 4.90 9.56 -10.32
N ARG A 56 4.11 10.61 -10.08
CA ARG A 56 3.81 11.70 -10.99
C ARG A 56 3.51 12.96 -10.18
N GLU A 57 3.64 14.12 -10.80
CA GLU A 57 3.43 15.42 -10.13
C GLU A 57 2.03 15.59 -9.55
N THR A 58 1.04 14.97 -10.18
CA THR A 58 -0.36 15.07 -9.75
C THR A 58 -0.72 14.13 -8.62
N GLU A 59 0.18 13.22 -8.23
CA GLU A 59 -0.09 12.31 -7.12
C GLU A 59 0.08 13.05 -5.79
N GLU A 60 -1.01 13.15 -5.05
CA GLU A 60 -1.02 13.80 -3.75
C GLU A 60 -0.50 12.88 -2.65
N PRO A 61 0.04 13.43 -1.56
CA PRO A 61 0.38 12.64 -0.39
C PRO A 61 -0.83 11.88 0.13
N VAL A 62 -0.63 10.61 0.47
CA VAL A 62 -1.69 9.74 0.96
C VAL A 62 -1.11 8.64 1.85
N ILE A 63 -1.89 8.19 2.80
CA ILE A 63 -1.64 6.95 3.54
C ILE A 63 -2.75 5.99 3.13
N ARG A 64 -2.37 4.87 2.50
CA ARG A 64 -3.33 3.93 1.92
C ARG A 64 -3.07 2.54 2.49
N PRO A 65 -4.04 1.92 3.20
CA PRO A 65 -3.93 0.53 3.62
C PRO A 65 -4.28 -0.41 2.47
N TYR A 66 -3.56 -1.54 2.41
CA TYR A 66 -3.89 -2.66 1.53
C TYR A 66 -4.24 -3.85 2.41
N TRP A 67 -5.50 -4.27 2.34
CA TRP A 67 -6.02 -5.38 3.13
C TRP A 67 -5.64 -6.71 2.50
N LEU A 68 -5.15 -7.63 3.30
CA LEU A 68 -4.83 -8.98 2.84
C LEU A 68 -6.11 -9.77 2.56
N VAL A 69 -6.22 -10.29 1.35
CA VAL A 69 -7.35 -11.11 0.92
C VAL A 69 -6.86 -12.40 0.28
N LYS A 70 -7.71 -13.43 0.28
CA LYS A 70 -7.39 -14.73 -0.31
C LYS A 70 -7.61 -14.76 -1.81
N ASP A 71 -8.63 -14.04 -2.30
CA ASP A 71 -9.03 -13.99 -3.70
C ASP A 71 -9.36 -12.54 -4.05
N ILE A 72 -8.42 -11.88 -4.72
CA ILE A 72 -8.54 -10.45 -5.01
C ILE A 72 -9.64 -10.14 -6.01
N VAL A 73 -9.91 -11.05 -6.96
CA VAL A 73 -11.00 -10.85 -7.92
C VAL A 73 -12.36 -10.88 -7.21
N ALA A 74 -12.56 -11.83 -6.32
CA ALA A 74 -13.77 -11.91 -5.51
C ALA A 74 -13.89 -10.73 -4.55
N ALA A 75 -12.76 -10.29 -3.96
CA ALA A 75 -12.76 -9.15 -3.04
C ALA A 75 -13.13 -7.84 -3.75
N VAL A 76 -12.62 -7.62 -4.97
CA VAL A 76 -13.01 -6.45 -5.78
C VAL A 76 -14.49 -6.49 -6.12
N ALA A 77 -15.01 -7.65 -6.54
CA ALA A 77 -16.44 -7.79 -6.83
C ALA A 77 -17.31 -7.49 -5.60
N ALA A 78 -16.90 -7.97 -4.43
CA ALA A 78 -17.62 -7.70 -3.18
C ALA A 78 -17.59 -6.21 -2.82
N ALA A 79 -16.47 -5.54 -3.01
CA ALA A 79 -16.35 -4.09 -2.77
C ALA A 79 -17.27 -3.30 -3.70
N VAL A 80 -17.34 -3.66 -4.97
CA VAL A 80 -18.24 -3.01 -5.95
C VAL A 80 -19.69 -3.22 -5.56
N GLN A 81 -20.08 -4.44 -5.16
CA GLN A 81 -21.44 -4.72 -4.68
C GLN A 81 -21.81 -3.91 -3.44
N ALA A 82 -20.83 -3.62 -2.60
CA ALA A 82 -21.04 -2.80 -1.40
C ALA A 82 -21.01 -1.28 -1.68
N GLY A 83 -20.93 -0.86 -2.95
CA GLY A 83 -20.98 0.54 -3.35
C GLY A 83 -19.62 1.17 -3.68
N GLY A 84 -18.57 0.40 -3.62
CA GLY A 84 -17.22 0.86 -3.97
C GLY A 84 -17.04 1.01 -5.49
N GLU A 85 -16.07 1.83 -5.88
CA GLU A 85 -15.72 2.07 -7.28
C GLU A 85 -14.27 1.66 -7.53
N VAL A 86 -14.02 0.85 -8.55
CA VAL A 86 -12.66 0.40 -8.88
C VAL A 86 -11.83 1.58 -9.39
N ALA A 87 -10.72 1.86 -8.71
CA ALA A 87 -9.74 2.85 -9.16
C ALA A 87 -8.59 2.18 -9.90
N HIS A 88 -8.20 0.98 -9.48
CA HIS A 88 -7.16 0.18 -10.12
C HIS A 88 -7.55 -1.31 -10.06
N PRO A 89 -7.76 -1.96 -11.23
CA PRO A 89 -8.09 -3.38 -11.24
C PRO A 89 -6.92 -4.24 -10.74
N PRO A 90 -7.16 -5.52 -10.41
CA PRO A 90 -6.10 -6.42 -9.98
C PRO A 90 -4.94 -6.48 -10.95
N MET A 91 -3.72 -6.31 -10.41
CA MET A 91 -2.48 -6.36 -11.18
C MET A 91 -1.41 -7.09 -10.38
N GLU A 92 -0.62 -7.92 -11.07
CA GLU A 92 0.49 -8.61 -10.45
C GLU A 92 1.68 -7.67 -10.22
N ILE A 93 2.28 -7.78 -9.05
CA ILE A 93 3.61 -7.24 -8.76
C ILE A 93 4.54 -8.43 -8.60
N PRO A 94 5.44 -8.70 -9.56
CA PRO A 94 6.32 -9.88 -9.51
C PRO A 94 7.08 -9.97 -8.19
N GLY A 95 7.02 -11.13 -7.55
CA GLY A 95 7.66 -11.38 -6.27
C GLY A 95 6.90 -10.86 -5.04
N HIS A 96 5.80 -10.14 -5.22
CA HIS A 96 5.06 -9.52 -4.12
C HIS A 96 3.60 -9.94 -4.03
N GLY A 97 2.99 -10.40 -5.11
CA GLY A 97 1.59 -10.77 -5.16
C GLY A 97 0.80 -9.90 -6.13
N ARG A 98 -0.49 -9.71 -5.84
CA ARG A 98 -1.41 -8.92 -6.67
C ARG A 98 -2.08 -7.85 -5.82
N PHE A 99 -2.30 -6.68 -6.41
CA PHE A 99 -2.98 -5.58 -5.72
C PHE A 99 -4.12 -5.02 -6.54
N ALA A 100 -5.05 -4.35 -5.87
CA ALA A 100 -6.12 -3.56 -6.48
C ALA A 100 -6.44 -2.38 -5.57
N ILE A 101 -7.10 -1.37 -6.10
CA ILE A 101 -7.53 -0.20 -5.35
C ILE A 101 -8.98 0.11 -5.71
N TYR A 102 -9.80 0.39 -4.70
CA TYR A 102 -11.16 0.90 -4.90
C TYR A 102 -11.39 2.13 -4.03
N ILE A 103 -12.36 2.94 -4.43
CA ILE A 103 -12.75 4.15 -3.72
C ILE A 103 -14.10 3.91 -3.06
N GLN A 104 -14.20 4.23 -1.79
CA GLN A 104 -15.44 4.19 -1.04
C GLN A 104 -15.40 5.23 0.08
N GLY A 105 -16.49 5.97 0.24
CA GLY A 105 -16.54 7.04 1.22
C GLY A 105 -15.54 8.15 0.95
N GLY A 106 -15.15 8.36 -0.30
CA GLY A 106 -14.15 9.35 -0.68
C GLY A 106 -12.70 8.96 -0.38
N ASN A 107 -12.46 7.74 0.07
CA ASN A 107 -11.12 7.25 0.42
C ASN A 107 -10.67 6.11 -0.49
N ASP A 108 -9.36 6.03 -0.69
CA ASP A 108 -8.74 4.88 -1.35
C ASP A 108 -8.61 3.71 -0.38
N HIS A 109 -8.96 2.53 -0.86
CA HIS A 109 -8.80 1.28 -0.13
C HIS A 109 -8.04 0.30 -1.01
N GLY A 110 -6.94 -0.24 -0.51
CA GLY A 110 -6.16 -1.24 -1.22
C GLY A 110 -6.56 -2.66 -0.84
N LEU A 111 -6.34 -3.57 -1.77
CA LEU A 111 -6.46 -5.01 -1.57
C LEU A 111 -5.16 -5.66 -2.02
N TRP A 112 -4.75 -6.71 -1.32
CA TRP A 112 -3.51 -7.43 -1.62
C TRP A 112 -3.72 -8.93 -1.48
N GLN A 113 -3.29 -9.66 -2.50
CA GLN A 113 -3.29 -11.13 -2.49
C GLN A 113 -1.86 -11.62 -2.68
N LEU A 114 -1.42 -12.49 -1.79
CA LEU A 114 -0.12 -13.14 -1.91
C LEU A 114 -0.14 -14.30 -2.93
#